data_500c84cee0c8fd22f917d2521c17a0b8
#
_entry.id   500c84cee0c8fd22f917d2521c17a0b8
#
_cell.length_a   1.000
_cell.length_b   1.000
_cell.length_c   1.000
_cell.angle_alpha   90.00
_cell.angle_beta   90.00
_cell.angle_gamma   90.00
#
_symmetry.space_group_name_H-M   'P 1'
#
loop_
_entity.id
_entity.type
_entity.pdbx_description
1 polymer ?
#
loop_
_entity_poly.entity_id
_entity_poly.type
_entity_poly.pdbx_seq_one_letter_code
_entity_poly.pdbx_strand_id
1 'polypeptide(L)'
;MIFADGNPAAKLMVIGEVPGRDEDRIGLPLVGAAGQLFDRMLASIGLSRADAYVTTLIPWRPPGNRTPTDEEMDILMPWLCRHIQLADPDCILLLGGAPAKSLLGQAGGILKLRGRWHDLDAGNGVACRAMATLHPAYLLRSPAQKRLAYTDLLALAAELG
;
A
#
# COMPACT_ATOMS: atom_id res chain seq x y z
N MET A 1 -8.59 12.90 -9.51
CA MET A 1 -7.61 12.59 -8.45
C MET A 1 -8.16 11.50 -7.55
N ILE A 2 -7.35 10.51 -7.27
CA ILE A 2 -7.68 9.39 -6.38
C ILE A 2 -6.89 9.62 -5.09
N PHE A 3 -7.56 10.05 -4.03
CA PHE A 3 -6.87 10.47 -2.81
C PHE A 3 -6.74 9.34 -1.79
N ALA A 4 -7.84 8.90 -1.21
CA ALA A 4 -7.83 7.86 -0.19
C ALA A 4 -9.23 7.26 -0.02
N ASP A 5 -9.28 6.11 0.68
CA ASP A 5 -10.51 5.44 1.07
C ASP A 5 -10.34 4.81 2.46
N GLY A 6 -11.43 4.55 3.13
CA GLY A 6 -11.44 3.95 4.45
C GLY A 6 -11.44 4.98 5.59
N ASN A 7 -10.84 4.60 6.70
CA ASN A 7 -10.86 5.38 7.93
C ASN A 7 -9.51 6.09 8.16
N PRO A 8 -9.43 7.44 8.08
CA PRO A 8 -8.17 8.16 8.29
C PRO A 8 -7.61 8.04 9.71
N ALA A 9 -8.41 7.60 10.68
CA ALA A 9 -7.97 7.34 12.04
C ALA A 9 -7.59 5.88 12.30
N ALA A 10 -7.57 5.04 11.25
CA ALA A 10 -7.21 3.63 11.40
C ALA A 10 -5.76 3.45 11.83
N LYS A 11 -5.50 2.40 12.57
CA LYS A 11 -4.14 2.00 12.96
C LYS A 11 -3.31 1.52 11.77
N LEU A 12 -3.97 0.96 10.76
CA LEU A 12 -3.36 0.43 9.55
C LEU A 12 -3.55 1.41 8.40
N MET A 13 -2.45 1.84 7.81
CA MET A 13 -2.44 2.55 6.53
C MET A 13 -1.93 1.61 5.44
N VAL A 14 -2.57 1.63 4.29
CA VAL A 14 -2.21 0.79 3.14
C VAL A 14 -1.84 1.69 1.98
N ILE A 15 -0.67 1.47 1.40
CA ILE A 15 -0.18 2.27 0.28
C ILE A 15 0.03 1.34 -0.92
N GLY A 16 -0.78 1.54 -1.94
CA GLY A 16 -0.65 0.85 -3.23
C GLY A 16 0.31 1.57 -4.17
N GLU A 17 0.44 1.07 -5.39
CA GLU A 17 1.37 1.62 -6.37
C GLU A 17 0.79 2.88 -7.02
N VAL A 18 0.08 2.70 -8.13
CA VAL A 18 -0.56 3.79 -8.87
C VAL A 18 -2.00 3.40 -9.20
N PRO A 19 -2.89 4.38 -9.37
CA PRO A 19 -4.25 4.09 -9.80
C PRO A 19 -4.29 3.47 -11.19
N GLY A 20 -5.11 2.45 -11.35
CA GLY A 20 -5.41 1.85 -12.63
C GLY A 20 -6.67 2.45 -13.27
N ARG A 21 -7.17 1.75 -14.30
CA ARG A 21 -8.35 2.19 -15.06
C ARG A 21 -9.62 2.26 -14.19
N ASP A 22 -9.84 1.26 -13.35
CA ASP A 22 -11.04 1.22 -12.51
C ASP A 22 -10.98 2.29 -11.42
N GLU A 23 -9.83 2.51 -10.82
CA GLU A 23 -9.60 3.57 -9.84
C GLU A 23 -9.83 4.95 -10.46
N ASP A 24 -9.33 5.18 -11.68
CA ASP A 24 -9.50 6.43 -12.40
C ASP A 24 -10.99 6.69 -12.71
N ARG A 25 -11.73 5.65 -13.09
CA ARG A 25 -13.16 5.73 -13.38
C ARG A 25 -14.02 5.97 -12.14
N ILE A 26 -13.71 5.29 -11.03
CA ILE A 26 -14.51 5.31 -9.80
C ILE A 26 -14.09 6.44 -8.87
N GLY A 27 -12.80 6.82 -8.87
CA GLY A 27 -12.25 7.86 -8.03
C GLY A 27 -11.80 7.38 -6.64
N LEU A 28 -11.71 6.08 -6.43
CA LEU A 28 -11.26 5.46 -5.18
C LEU A 28 -10.04 4.56 -5.42
N PRO A 29 -9.12 4.46 -4.44
CA PRO A 29 -7.98 3.56 -4.56
C PRO A 29 -8.39 2.10 -4.39
N LEU A 30 -7.68 1.22 -5.06
CA LEU A 30 -7.78 -0.22 -4.90
C LEU A 30 -9.23 -0.73 -5.07
N VAL A 31 -9.76 -0.57 -6.26
CA VAL A 31 -11.08 -1.05 -6.67
C VAL A 31 -10.96 -2.07 -7.81
N GLY A 32 -12.07 -2.51 -8.39
CA GLY A 32 -12.07 -3.53 -9.42
C GLY A 32 -11.70 -4.91 -8.88
N ALA A 33 -11.21 -5.79 -9.74
CA ALA A 33 -10.87 -7.16 -9.37
C ALA A 33 -9.76 -7.22 -8.30
N ALA A 34 -8.73 -6.39 -8.43
CA ALA A 34 -7.65 -6.30 -7.45
C ALA A 34 -8.15 -5.78 -6.10
N GLY A 35 -9.05 -4.80 -6.10
CA GLY A 35 -9.68 -4.28 -4.90
C GLY A 35 -10.56 -5.30 -4.19
N GLN A 36 -11.30 -6.10 -4.94
CA GLN A 36 -12.11 -7.19 -4.38
C GLN A 36 -11.22 -8.27 -3.72
N LEU A 37 -10.09 -8.59 -4.33
CA LEU A 37 -9.13 -9.50 -3.70
C LEU A 37 -8.54 -8.89 -2.43
N PHE A 38 -8.18 -7.62 -2.46
CA PHE A 38 -7.67 -6.92 -1.29
C PHE A 38 -8.68 -6.93 -0.13
N ASP A 39 -9.95 -6.71 -0.41
CA ASP A 39 -11.00 -6.79 0.61
C ASP A 39 -11.08 -8.18 1.24
N ARG A 40 -10.92 -9.23 0.44
CA ARG A 40 -10.86 -10.61 0.95
C ARG A 40 -9.58 -10.88 1.74
N MET A 41 -8.46 -10.27 1.33
CA MET A 41 -7.21 -10.35 2.09
C MET A 41 -7.39 -9.74 3.49
N LEU A 42 -7.97 -8.55 3.59
CA LEU A 42 -8.30 -7.95 4.89
C LEU A 42 -9.25 -8.82 5.70
N ALA A 43 -10.30 -9.35 5.08
CA ALA A 43 -11.27 -10.22 5.74
C ALA A 43 -10.61 -11.49 6.30
N SER A 44 -9.58 -12.01 5.65
CA SER A 44 -8.86 -13.21 6.11
C SER A 44 -8.17 -13.03 7.46
N ILE A 45 -7.92 -11.80 7.87
CA ILE A 45 -7.35 -11.45 9.17
C ILE A 45 -8.33 -10.68 10.06
N GLY A 46 -9.61 -10.74 9.74
CA GLY A 46 -10.68 -10.13 10.53
C GLY A 46 -10.84 -8.63 10.37
N LEU A 47 -10.30 -8.06 9.30
CA LEU A 47 -10.39 -6.62 9.02
C LEU A 47 -11.28 -6.33 7.81
N SER A 48 -11.72 -5.06 7.73
CA SER A 48 -12.43 -4.52 6.57
C SER A 48 -11.80 -3.19 6.15
N ARG A 49 -12.31 -2.58 5.09
CA ARG A 49 -11.90 -1.24 4.67
C ARG A 49 -12.09 -0.18 5.75
N ALA A 50 -13.07 -0.36 6.63
CA ALA A 50 -13.30 0.54 7.76
C ALA A 50 -12.18 0.50 8.82
N ASP A 51 -11.39 -0.57 8.83
CA ASP A 51 -10.27 -0.77 9.74
C ASP A 51 -8.93 -0.35 9.13
N ALA A 52 -8.93 0.17 7.92
CA ALA A 52 -7.75 0.57 7.18
C ALA A 52 -7.94 1.95 6.54
N TYR A 53 -6.83 2.62 6.28
CA TYR A 53 -6.81 3.86 5.49
C TYR A 53 -5.96 3.63 4.25
N VAL A 54 -6.58 3.61 3.09
CA VAL A 54 -5.97 3.16 1.83
C VAL A 54 -5.66 4.34 0.93
N THR A 55 -4.45 4.41 0.44
CA THR A 55 -4.01 5.40 -0.56
C THR A 55 -3.03 4.77 -1.56
N THR A 56 -2.49 5.57 -2.44
CA THR A 56 -1.50 5.16 -3.45
C THR A 56 -0.30 6.10 -3.45
N LEU A 57 0.82 5.66 -4.01
CA LEU A 57 2.03 6.48 -4.17
C LEU A 57 1.75 7.78 -4.92
N ILE A 58 0.95 7.67 -5.98
CA ILE A 58 0.60 8.79 -6.86
C ILE A 58 -0.93 8.85 -6.95
N PRO A 59 -1.55 10.05 -6.85
CA PRO A 59 -3.00 10.18 -6.84
C PRO A 59 -3.62 10.24 -8.25
N TRP A 60 -2.85 9.97 -9.30
CA TRP A 60 -3.32 9.98 -10.68
C TRP A 60 -2.89 8.73 -11.42
N ARG A 61 -3.73 8.33 -12.37
CA ARG A 61 -3.37 7.30 -13.33
C ARG A 61 -2.41 7.88 -14.36
N PRO A 62 -1.19 7.33 -14.51
CA PRO A 62 -0.27 7.80 -15.54
C PRO A 62 -0.84 7.54 -16.95
N PRO A 63 -0.66 8.46 -17.91
CA PRO A 63 -1.12 8.26 -19.29
C PRO A 63 -0.60 6.95 -19.88
N GLY A 64 -1.50 6.17 -20.50
CA GLY A 64 -1.14 4.88 -21.08
C GLY A 64 -0.71 3.81 -20.07
N ASN A 65 -1.05 3.97 -18.79
CA ASN A 65 -0.62 3.08 -17.69
C ASN A 65 0.91 2.94 -17.57
N ARG A 66 1.66 3.96 -18.00
CA ARG A 66 3.11 3.93 -17.86
C ARG A 66 3.55 3.96 -16.40
N THR A 67 4.77 3.53 -16.15
CA THR A 67 5.40 3.69 -14.84
C THR A 67 5.68 5.18 -14.59
N PRO A 68 5.42 5.69 -13.37
CA PRO A 68 5.80 7.05 -13.01
C PRO A 68 7.31 7.26 -13.14
N THR A 69 7.70 8.46 -13.55
CA THR A 69 9.12 8.85 -13.61
C THR A 69 9.65 9.12 -12.20
N ASP A 70 10.98 9.05 -12.04
CA ASP A 70 11.61 9.39 -10.77
C ASP A 70 11.34 10.85 -10.38
N GLU A 71 11.27 11.77 -11.34
CA GLU A 71 10.92 13.17 -11.11
C GLU A 71 9.50 13.32 -10.57
N GLU A 72 8.53 12.59 -11.14
CA GLU A 72 7.15 12.59 -10.66
C GLU A 72 7.07 12.07 -9.21
N MET A 73 7.83 11.01 -8.91
CA MET A 73 7.91 10.47 -7.56
C MET A 73 8.54 11.46 -6.59
N ASP A 74 9.64 12.11 -6.96
CA ASP A 74 10.33 13.09 -6.12
C ASP A 74 9.44 14.29 -5.78
N ILE A 75 8.64 14.76 -6.75
CA ILE A 75 7.71 15.87 -6.54
C ILE A 75 6.59 15.49 -5.58
N LEU A 76 6.09 14.25 -5.66
CA LEU A 76 4.93 13.81 -4.88
C LEU A 76 5.31 13.22 -3.52
N MET A 77 6.55 12.77 -3.33
CA MET A 77 6.98 12.13 -2.09
C MET A 77 6.77 13.00 -0.84
N PRO A 78 7.08 14.30 -0.84
CA PRO A 78 6.82 15.15 0.32
C PRO A 78 5.34 15.20 0.72
N TRP A 79 4.44 15.16 -0.25
CA TRP A 79 2.99 15.12 -0.01
C TRP A 79 2.56 13.80 0.61
N LEU A 80 3.11 12.69 0.13
CA LEU A 80 2.83 11.37 0.70
C LEU A 80 3.36 11.28 2.14
N CYS A 81 4.58 11.74 2.39
CA CYS A 81 5.13 11.79 3.75
C CYS A 81 4.25 12.64 4.68
N ARG A 82 3.78 13.79 4.21
CA ARG A 82 2.86 14.63 5.00
C ARG A 82 1.54 13.93 5.26
N HIS A 83 1.03 13.19 4.28
CA HIS A 83 -0.18 12.38 4.42
C HIS A 83 -0.01 11.33 5.52
N ILE A 84 1.11 10.61 5.53
CA ILE A 84 1.44 9.64 6.58
C ILE A 84 1.54 10.31 7.95
N GLN A 85 2.21 11.47 8.03
CA GLN A 85 2.33 12.24 9.28
C GLN A 85 0.96 12.61 9.85
N LEU A 86 0.04 13.05 9.00
CA LEU A 86 -1.30 13.47 9.44
C LEU A 86 -2.19 12.29 9.83
N ALA A 87 -2.05 11.17 9.15
CA ALA A 87 -2.79 9.95 9.48
C ALA A 87 -2.23 9.26 10.75
N ASP A 88 -0.94 9.39 10.98
CA ASP A 88 -0.21 8.85 12.14
C ASP A 88 -0.56 7.37 12.44
N PRO A 89 -0.40 6.46 11.46
CA PRO A 89 -0.75 5.06 11.65
C PRO A 89 0.26 4.33 12.53
N ASP A 90 -0.18 3.28 13.20
CA ASP A 90 0.72 2.36 13.93
C ASP A 90 1.56 1.52 12.95
N CYS A 91 0.93 1.07 11.87
CA CYS A 91 1.55 0.23 10.85
C CYS A 91 1.19 0.69 9.45
N ILE A 92 2.13 0.49 8.52
CA ILE A 92 1.90 0.69 7.08
C ILE A 92 2.12 -0.62 6.35
N LEU A 93 1.16 -1.00 5.52
CA LEU A 93 1.28 -2.10 4.57
C LEU A 93 1.53 -1.54 3.17
N LEU A 94 2.67 -1.89 2.60
CA LEU A 94 3.08 -1.46 1.27
C LEU A 94 2.75 -2.57 0.26
N LEU A 95 1.92 -2.27 -0.73
CA LEU A 95 1.48 -3.25 -1.72
C LEU A 95 2.33 -3.14 -2.99
N GLY A 96 3.29 -4.05 -3.11
CA GLY A 96 4.14 -4.15 -4.28
C GLY A 96 5.52 -3.52 -4.12
N GLY A 97 6.35 -3.69 -5.14
CA GLY A 97 7.76 -3.26 -5.12
C GLY A 97 7.94 -1.75 -5.19
N ALA A 98 7.07 -1.03 -5.89
CA ALA A 98 7.21 0.42 -6.06
C ALA A 98 7.08 1.19 -4.74
N PRO A 99 6.05 0.96 -3.89
CA PRO A 99 6.01 1.60 -2.58
C PRO A 99 7.17 1.18 -1.67
N ALA A 100 7.58 -0.08 -1.71
CA ALA A 100 8.71 -0.56 -0.92
C ALA A 100 10.01 0.18 -1.29
N LYS A 101 10.28 0.30 -2.58
CA LYS A 101 11.46 1.03 -3.07
C LYS A 101 11.40 2.51 -2.69
N SER A 102 10.27 3.17 -2.92
CA SER A 102 10.11 4.60 -2.73
C SER A 102 10.16 5.02 -1.26
N LEU A 103 9.53 4.26 -0.37
CA LEU A 103 9.40 4.63 1.04
C LEU A 103 10.48 4.01 1.92
N LEU A 104 10.95 2.81 1.61
CA LEU A 104 11.95 2.11 2.41
C LEU A 104 13.37 2.25 1.86
N GLY A 105 13.53 2.74 0.61
CA GLY A 105 14.84 2.85 -0.04
C GLY A 105 15.52 1.51 -0.28
N GLN A 106 14.77 0.41 -0.25
CA GLN A 106 15.31 -0.94 -0.41
C GLN A 106 15.41 -1.31 -1.89
N ALA A 107 16.57 -1.84 -2.26
CA ALA A 107 16.79 -2.41 -3.59
C ALA A 107 16.38 -3.88 -3.62
N GLY A 108 15.90 -4.35 -4.76
CA GLY A 108 15.51 -5.73 -4.99
C GLY A 108 14.03 -5.90 -5.32
N GLY A 109 13.66 -7.09 -5.73
CA GLY A 109 12.28 -7.43 -6.08
C GLY A 109 11.40 -7.65 -4.85
N ILE A 110 10.09 -7.53 -5.05
CA ILE A 110 9.11 -7.65 -3.97
C ILE A 110 9.13 -9.05 -3.32
N LEU A 111 9.41 -10.11 -4.06
CA LEU A 111 9.52 -11.45 -3.51
C LEU A 111 10.63 -11.57 -2.46
N LYS A 112 11.64 -10.73 -2.56
CA LYS A 112 12.77 -10.68 -1.62
C LYS A 112 12.50 -9.71 -0.46
N LEU A 113 11.79 -8.61 -0.72
CA LEU A 113 11.53 -7.55 0.25
C LEU A 113 10.33 -7.84 1.15
N ARG A 114 9.38 -8.63 0.69
CA ARG A 114 8.12 -8.90 1.39
C ARG A 114 8.34 -9.53 2.79
N GLY A 115 7.39 -9.31 3.66
CA GLY A 115 7.28 -10.02 4.94
C GLY A 115 8.27 -9.57 6.01
N ARG A 116 9.02 -8.51 5.77
CA ARG A 116 9.98 -7.95 6.74
C ARG A 116 9.48 -6.63 7.28
N TRP A 117 9.59 -6.45 8.58
CA TRP A 117 9.29 -5.18 9.22
C TRP A 117 10.46 -4.21 9.08
N HIS A 118 10.12 -2.95 8.79
CA HIS A 118 11.06 -1.83 8.71
C HIS A 118 10.52 -0.68 9.56
N ASP A 119 11.42 0.09 10.13
CA ASP A 119 11.08 1.37 10.73
C ASP A 119 11.03 2.42 9.61
N LEU A 120 9.88 3.05 9.44
CA LEU A 120 9.69 4.11 8.46
C LEU A 120 9.61 5.45 9.18
N ASP A 121 10.51 6.37 8.82
CA ASP A 121 10.48 7.75 9.28
C ASP A 121 9.80 8.61 8.20
N ALA A 122 8.59 9.09 8.50
CA ALA A 122 7.86 9.99 7.60
C ALA A 122 8.26 11.47 7.78
N GLY A 123 9.17 11.76 8.69
CA GLY A 123 9.57 13.11 9.05
C GLY A 123 8.79 13.67 10.26
N ASN A 124 9.25 14.82 10.78
CA ASN A 124 8.63 15.51 11.93
C ASN A 124 8.45 14.62 13.17
N GLY A 125 9.34 13.66 13.39
CA GLY A 125 9.30 12.75 14.53
C GLY A 125 8.23 11.66 14.42
N VAL A 126 7.54 11.54 13.30
CA VAL A 126 6.56 10.48 13.06
C VAL A 126 7.27 9.27 12.49
N ALA A 127 7.39 8.23 13.31
CA ALA A 127 7.95 6.94 12.92
C ALA A 127 6.90 5.85 13.11
N CYS A 128 6.81 4.93 12.15
CA CYS A 128 5.91 3.79 12.21
C CYS A 128 6.56 2.56 11.60
N ARG A 129 5.99 1.40 11.86
CA ARG A 129 6.47 0.15 11.28
C ARG A 129 5.81 -0.09 9.94
N ALA A 130 6.60 -0.50 8.96
CA ALA A 130 6.14 -0.77 7.62
C ALA A 130 6.56 -2.16 7.15
N MET A 131 5.69 -2.82 6.43
CA MET A 131 5.96 -4.10 5.80
C MET A 131 5.45 -4.09 4.37
N ALA A 132 6.25 -4.62 3.44
CA ALA A 132 5.83 -4.82 2.07
C ALA A 132 5.25 -6.22 1.88
N THR A 133 4.24 -6.33 1.03
CA THR A 133 3.70 -7.60 0.56
C THR A 133 3.36 -7.53 -0.92
N LEU A 134 2.87 -8.63 -1.46
CA LEU A 134 2.54 -8.73 -2.88
C LEU A 134 1.26 -7.93 -3.20
N HIS A 135 1.30 -7.20 -4.31
CA HIS A 135 0.13 -6.44 -4.76
C HIS A 135 -1.00 -7.38 -5.19
N PRO A 136 -2.26 -7.10 -4.86
CA PRO A 136 -3.39 -7.95 -5.26
C PRO A 136 -3.47 -8.20 -6.77
N ALA A 137 -3.16 -7.21 -7.60
CA ALA A 137 -3.14 -7.39 -9.05
C ALA A 137 -2.12 -8.45 -9.50
N TYR A 138 -0.96 -8.52 -8.84
CA TYR A 138 0.02 -9.58 -9.08
C TYR A 138 -0.52 -10.95 -8.68
N LEU A 139 -1.22 -11.04 -7.56
CA LEU A 139 -1.80 -12.29 -7.06
C LEU A 139 -2.92 -12.81 -7.97
N LEU A 140 -3.62 -11.94 -8.69
CA LEU A 140 -4.59 -12.35 -9.71
C LEU A 140 -3.91 -13.04 -10.88
N ARG A 141 -2.71 -12.59 -11.27
CA ARG A 141 -1.90 -13.22 -12.33
C ARG A 141 -1.16 -14.45 -11.85
N SER A 142 -0.79 -14.50 -10.59
CA SER A 142 0.01 -15.58 -9.99
C SER A 142 -0.64 -16.09 -8.70
N PRO A 143 -1.77 -16.82 -8.79
CA PRO A 143 -2.54 -17.23 -7.60
C PRO A 143 -1.76 -18.11 -6.61
N ALA A 144 -0.74 -18.85 -7.09
CA ALA A 144 0.11 -19.67 -6.22
C ALA A 144 0.86 -18.85 -5.17
N GLN A 145 1.07 -17.56 -5.41
CA GLN A 145 1.75 -16.65 -4.49
C GLN A 145 0.86 -16.12 -3.37
N LYS A 146 -0.43 -16.38 -3.40
CA LYS A 146 -1.36 -15.97 -2.33
C LYS A 146 -0.94 -16.51 -0.97
N ARG A 147 -0.31 -17.68 -0.94
CA ARG A 147 0.22 -18.27 0.29
C ARG A 147 1.24 -17.35 0.97
N LEU A 148 2.14 -16.75 0.19
CA LEU A 148 3.15 -15.81 0.71
C LEU A 148 2.51 -14.55 1.26
N ALA A 149 1.56 -13.98 0.52
CA ALA A 149 0.82 -12.81 0.97
C ALA A 149 0.05 -13.10 2.26
N TYR A 150 -0.56 -14.27 2.38
CA TYR A 150 -1.26 -14.66 3.61
C TYR A 150 -0.32 -14.75 4.82
N THR A 151 0.87 -15.28 4.64
CA THR A 151 1.90 -15.29 5.69
C THR A 151 2.23 -13.86 6.15
N ASP A 152 2.35 -12.93 5.22
CA ASP A 152 2.59 -11.51 5.53
C ASP A 152 1.41 -10.89 6.29
N LEU A 153 0.18 -11.20 5.87
CA LEU A 153 -1.03 -10.71 6.54
C LEU A 153 -1.15 -11.23 7.98
N LEU A 154 -0.75 -12.48 8.22
CA LEU A 154 -0.73 -13.02 9.60
C LEU A 154 0.26 -12.27 10.48
N ALA A 155 1.44 -11.93 9.95
CA ALA A 155 2.41 -11.12 10.66
C ALA A 155 1.87 -9.71 10.95
N LEU A 156 1.15 -9.12 9.98
CA LEU A 156 0.48 -7.84 10.15
C LEU A 156 -0.58 -7.89 11.24
N ALA A 157 -1.42 -8.92 11.25
CA ALA A 157 -2.46 -9.12 12.25
C ALA A 157 -1.87 -9.22 13.67
N ALA A 158 -0.75 -9.94 13.81
CA ALA A 158 -0.04 -10.07 15.08
C ALA A 158 0.49 -8.71 15.59
N GLU A 159 0.98 -7.86 14.70
CA GLU A 159 1.48 -6.52 15.06
C GLU A 159 0.34 -5.57 15.46
N LEU A 160 -0.80 -5.66 14.80
CA LEU A 160 -1.97 -4.82 15.11
C LEU A 160 -2.67 -5.24 16.41
N GLY A 161 -2.42 -6.43 16.88
CA GLY A 161 -3.06 -6.97 18.08
C GLY A 161 -4.42 -7.57 17.76
#